data_ea7465a4ce0c827c6ac6e1d6b4311087
#
_entry.id   ea7465a4ce0c827c6ac6e1d6b4311087
#
_cell.length_a   1.000
_cell.length_b   1.000
_cell.length_c   1.000
_cell.angle_alpha   90.00
_cell.angle_beta   90.00
_cell.angle_gamma   90.00
#
_symmetry.space_group_name_H-M   'P 1'
#
loop_
_entity.id
_entity.type
_entity.pdbx_description
1 polymer ?
#
loop_
_entity_poly.entity_id
_entity_poly.type
_entity_poly.pdbx_seq_one_letter_code
_entity_poly.pdbx_strand_id
1 'polypeptide(L)'
;MFSKLTNKFKATPTLFYAMSIAATWANAGSFLNGITMSQGSGILPFLLWALGNTLACIVFGIFAPMIPKLRDVFRSKPMKIIMGIMCPFQCWISMNGIQTVFADTVLGPDVGKLIALAFAVFFIIILFKYGMIRNVLTDHISWAAVYALIFGLTVVALCTSHGNYVNLSLGADGVGLGIKNCLLLIPGAFLYPYYFELLDYNDKNEDGTKKIRIRTAFIGGGLLFGFYLAFVFLTSLAVFNPVQNIIKAILVTLVAVSSLSSFQYSIYITFGRKLGLGLNILTAGLWQLLIPLGVMGAWTLMASIRVYIVAAAIIAAFVWHFVEKRRARGAVLK
;
A
#
# COMPACT_ATOMS: atom_id res chain seq x y z
N MET A 1 11.61 19.13 19.17
CA MET A 1 11.44 19.43 17.75
C MET A 1 10.19 18.76 17.16
N PHE A 2 9.98 17.45 17.30
CA PHE A 2 8.80 16.73 16.79
C PHE A 2 7.46 17.19 17.38
N SER A 3 7.37 17.58 18.66
CA SER A 3 6.12 18.08 19.26
C SER A 3 5.68 19.43 18.66
N LYS A 4 6.61 20.30 18.25
CA LYS A 4 6.30 21.56 17.55
C LYS A 4 5.83 21.32 16.11
N LEU A 5 6.39 20.31 15.43
CA LEU A 5 5.94 19.88 14.11
C LEU A 5 4.50 19.33 14.18
N THR A 6 4.21 18.41 15.10
CA THR A 6 2.85 17.86 15.28
C THR A 6 1.81 18.95 15.56
N ASN A 7 2.15 20.01 16.30
CA ASN A 7 1.23 21.13 16.55
C ASN A 7 0.99 22.02 15.33
N LYS A 8 2.01 22.22 14.49
CA LYS A 8 1.89 23.00 13.24
C LYS A 8 1.07 22.29 12.15
N PHE A 9 1.05 20.95 12.19
CA PHE A 9 0.30 20.11 11.26
C PHE A 9 -1.16 19.83 11.69
N LYS A 10 -1.61 20.35 12.83
CA LYS A 10 -3.02 20.26 13.26
C LYS A 10 -4.01 20.94 12.31
N ALA A 11 -3.53 21.78 11.39
CA ALA A 11 -4.38 22.54 10.47
C ALA A 11 -4.99 21.70 9.32
N THR A 12 -4.39 20.55 8.94
CA THR A 12 -4.90 19.70 7.84
C THR A 12 -4.81 18.19 8.15
N PRO A 13 -5.42 17.71 9.25
CA PRO A 13 -5.27 16.33 9.67
C PRO A 13 -5.78 15.32 8.63
N THR A 14 -6.82 15.65 7.86
CA THR A 14 -7.38 14.78 6.83
C THR A 14 -6.38 14.52 5.70
N LEU A 15 -5.60 15.51 5.28
CA LEU A 15 -4.57 15.33 4.25
C LEU A 15 -3.43 14.41 4.72
N PHE A 16 -3.02 14.51 5.99
CA PHE A 16 -2.01 13.62 6.54
C PHE A 16 -2.41 12.15 6.45
N TYR A 17 -3.66 11.85 6.83
CA TYR A 17 -4.19 10.50 6.75
C TYR A 17 -4.37 10.06 5.30
N ALA A 18 -4.78 10.94 4.39
CA ALA A 18 -4.84 10.63 2.98
C ALA A 18 -3.47 10.25 2.41
N MET A 19 -2.42 10.99 2.77
CA MET A 19 -1.04 10.65 2.35
C MET A 19 -0.56 9.34 2.96
N SER A 20 -0.85 9.05 4.23
CA SER A 20 -0.52 7.77 4.85
C SER A 20 -1.28 6.59 4.22
N ILE A 21 -2.55 6.79 3.85
CA ILE A 21 -3.34 5.78 3.12
C ILE A 21 -2.71 5.49 1.76
N ALA A 22 -2.36 6.53 0.99
CA ALA A 22 -1.67 6.38 -0.29
C ALA A 22 -0.32 5.68 -0.12
N ALA A 23 0.47 6.08 0.88
CA ALA A 23 1.77 5.53 1.22
C ALA A 23 1.72 4.04 1.59
N THR A 24 0.72 3.65 2.37
CA THR A 24 0.50 2.24 2.75
C THR A 24 0.07 1.39 1.56
N TRP A 25 -0.77 1.93 0.66
CA TRP A 25 -1.22 1.22 -0.52
C TRP A 25 -0.12 1.05 -1.56
N ALA A 26 0.69 2.07 -1.74
CA ALA A 26 1.83 2.04 -2.64
C ALA A 26 2.95 1.16 -2.07
N ASN A 27 3.43 0.25 -2.87
CA ASN A 27 4.64 -0.52 -2.60
C ASN A 27 5.62 -0.41 -3.78
N ALA A 28 6.80 -0.99 -3.67
CA ALA A 28 7.77 -0.99 -4.78
C ALA A 28 7.17 -1.52 -6.08
N GLY A 29 6.27 -2.51 -5.98
CA GLY A 29 5.55 -3.06 -7.12
C GLY A 29 4.65 -2.04 -7.82
N SER A 30 4.16 -1.01 -7.14
CA SER A 30 3.31 0.01 -7.77
C SER A 30 4.06 0.81 -8.84
N PHE A 31 5.36 1.07 -8.64
CA PHE A 31 6.19 1.70 -9.66
C PHE A 31 6.66 0.70 -10.71
N LEU A 32 7.30 -0.39 -10.28
CA LEU A 32 7.92 -1.38 -11.17
C LEU A 32 6.87 -2.06 -12.06
N ASN A 33 5.76 -2.52 -11.47
CA ASN A 33 4.68 -3.15 -12.22
C ASN A 33 3.95 -2.13 -13.11
N GLY A 34 3.86 -0.85 -12.70
CA GLY A 34 3.29 0.22 -13.52
C GLY A 34 4.07 0.41 -14.81
N ILE A 35 5.40 0.51 -14.73
CA ILE A 35 6.27 0.59 -15.92
C ILE A 35 6.15 -0.67 -16.77
N THR A 36 6.26 -1.86 -16.17
CA THR A 36 6.14 -3.13 -16.88
C THR A 36 4.79 -3.28 -17.56
N MET A 37 3.69 -2.86 -16.92
CA MET A 37 2.34 -2.93 -17.47
C MET A 37 2.19 -1.98 -18.66
N SER A 38 2.64 -0.73 -18.54
CA SER A 38 2.52 0.25 -19.63
C SER A 38 3.38 -0.12 -20.85
N GLN A 39 4.63 -0.55 -20.62
CA GLN A 39 5.55 -0.91 -21.70
C GLN A 39 5.27 -2.29 -22.31
N GLY A 40 4.88 -3.28 -21.46
CA GLY A 40 4.67 -4.65 -21.91
C GLY A 40 3.25 -4.98 -22.37
N SER A 41 2.23 -4.35 -21.79
CA SER A 41 0.82 -4.63 -22.10
C SER A 41 0.10 -3.47 -22.79
N GLY A 42 0.64 -2.26 -22.69
CA GLY A 42 0.13 -1.08 -23.37
C GLY A 42 -0.69 -0.14 -22.47
N ILE A 43 -1.18 0.93 -23.08
CA ILE A 43 -1.83 2.07 -22.40
C ILE A 43 -3.15 1.64 -21.73
N LEU A 44 -4.04 0.96 -22.43
CA LEU A 44 -5.35 0.59 -21.89
C LEU A 44 -5.26 -0.38 -20.70
N PRO A 45 -4.47 -1.46 -20.74
CA PRO A 45 -4.24 -2.31 -19.58
C PRO A 45 -3.66 -1.55 -18.38
N PHE A 46 -2.72 -0.62 -18.61
CA PHE A 46 -2.18 0.23 -17.56
C PHE A 46 -3.27 1.11 -16.93
N LEU A 47 -4.08 1.81 -17.73
CA LEU A 47 -5.14 2.68 -17.22
C LEU A 47 -6.16 1.92 -16.37
N LEU A 48 -6.56 0.71 -16.79
CA LEU A 48 -7.46 -0.15 -16.02
C LEU A 48 -6.82 -0.63 -14.72
N TRP A 49 -5.56 -1.01 -14.75
CA TRP A 49 -4.80 -1.37 -13.55
C TRP A 49 -4.64 -0.17 -12.60
N ALA A 50 -4.35 1.02 -13.10
CA ALA A 50 -4.25 2.24 -12.33
C ALA A 50 -5.60 2.64 -11.71
N LEU A 51 -6.70 2.48 -12.45
CA LEU A 51 -8.05 2.68 -11.95
C LEU A 51 -8.37 1.73 -10.78
N GLY A 52 -8.06 0.44 -10.90
CA GLY A 52 -8.24 -0.53 -9.82
C GLY A 52 -7.47 -0.16 -8.55
N ASN A 53 -6.23 0.29 -8.71
CA ASN A 53 -5.40 0.78 -7.63
C ASN A 53 -5.99 2.02 -6.93
N THR A 54 -6.45 2.99 -7.72
CA THR A 54 -7.10 4.22 -7.22
C THR A 54 -8.39 3.88 -6.46
N LEU A 55 -9.22 3.02 -7.04
CA LEU A 55 -10.50 2.62 -6.47
C LEU A 55 -10.36 1.78 -5.20
N ALA A 56 -9.29 1.03 -5.00
CA ALA A 56 -9.13 0.15 -3.86
C ALA A 56 -9.30 0.88 -2.51
N CYS A 57 -8.60 1.99 -2.31
CA CYS A 57 -8.72 2.79 -1.10
C CYS A 57 -10.09 3.49 -1.00
N ILE A 58 -10.61 4.00 -2.11
CA ILE A 58 -11.91 4.69 -2.18
C ILE A 58 -13.03 3.72 -1.78
N VAL A 59 -13.07 2.55 -2.40
CA VAL A 59 -14.07 1.50 -2.13
C VAL A 59 -13.97 1.04 -0.68
N PHE A 60 -12.77 0.81 -0.15
CA PHE A 60 -12.59 0.48 1.25
C PHE A 60 -13.15 1.56 2.17
N GLY A 61 -12.79 2.82 1.97
CA GLY A 61 -13.23 3.94 2.81
C GLY A 61 -14.74 4.17 2.81
N ILE A 62 -15.41 3.86 1.70
CA ILE A 62 -16.86 3.99 1.57
C ILE A 62 -17.57 2.75 2.14
N PHE A 63 -17.20 1.55 1.72
CA PHE A 63 -17.96 0.34 1.97
C PHE A 63 -17.57 -0.39 3.26
N ALA A 64 -16.31 -0.37 3.69
CA ALA A 64 -15.91 -1.09 4.90
C ALA A 64 -16.69 -0.65 6.16
N PRO A 65 -17.00 0.67 6.37
CA PRO A 65 -17.83 1.10 7.48
C PRO A 65 -19.32 0.70 7.35
N MET A 66 -19.79 0.39 6.13
CA MET A 66 -21.18 0.07 5.85
C MET A 66 -21.50 -1.42 6.01
N ILE A 67 -20.50 -2.29 5.89
CA ILE A 67 -20.69 -3.74 6.01
C ILE A 67 -20.75 -4.09 7.51
N PRO A 68 -21.92 -4.55 8.02
CA PRO A 68 -22.06 -4.90 9.42
C PRO A 68 -21.16 -6.08 9.76
N LYS A 69 -20.62 -6.09 10.99
CA LYS A 69 -19.73 -7.16 11.48
C LYS A 69 -18.42 -7.40 10.72
N LEU A 70 -18.13 -6.63 9.68
CA LEU A 70 -16.88 -6.82 8.91
C LEU A 70 -15.65 -6.69 9.80
N ARG A 71 -15.63 -5.68 10.68
CA ARG A 71 -14.53 -5.47 11.63
C ARG A 71 -14.36 -6.63 12.61
N ASP A 72 -15.47 -7.18 13.09
CA ASP A 72 -15.45 -8.32 14.02
C ASP A 72 -14.86 -9.56 13.32
N VAL A 73 -15.23 -9.79 12.05
CA VAL A 73 -14.64 -10.85 11.22
C VAL A 73 -13.14 -10.67 11.07
N PHE A 74 -12.67 -9.45 10.72
CA PHE A 74 -11.24 -9.19 10.56
C PHE A 74 -10.44 -9.26 11.88
N ARG A 75 -11.11 -9.09 13.03
CA ARG A 75 -10.51 -9.27 14.37
C ARG A 75 -10.57 -10.71 14.88
N SER A 76 -11.25 -11.60 14.17
CA SER A 76 -11.37 -13.01 14.56
C SER A 76 -10.04 -13.75 14.49
N LYS A 77 -9.92 -14.86 15.25
CA LYS A 77 -8.71 -15.70 15.26
C LYS A 77 -8.31 -16.22 13.87
N PRO A 78 -9.24 -16.72 13.03
CA PRO A 78 -8.87 -17.16 11.67
C PRO A 78 -8.28 -16.04 10.83
N MET A 79 -8.87 -14.85 10.86
CA MET A 79 -8.37 -13.71 10.11
C MET A 79 -7.01 -13.23 10.60
N LYS A 80 -6.73 -13.29 11.90
CA LYS A 80 -5.39 -12.99 12.44
C LYS A 80 -4.33 -13.92 11.85
N ILE A 81 -4.62 -15.22 11.71
CA ILE A 81 -3.69 -16.18 11.09
C ILE A 81 -3.44 -15.79 9.62
N ILE A 82 -4.52 -15.49 8.89
CA ILE A 82 -4.43 -15.05 7.49
C ILE A 82 -3.57 -13.77 7.37
N MET A 83 -3.80 -12.78 8.23
CA MET A 83 -3.01 -11.54 8.26
C MET A 83 -1.54 -11.81 8.59
N GLY A 84 -1.27 -12.82 9.45
CA GLY A 84 0.09 -13.28 9.76
C GLY A 84 0.86 -13.80 8.55
N ILE A 85 0.17 -14.21 7.50
CA ILE A 85 0.77 -14.65 6.23
C ILE A 85 0.80 -13.47 5.23
N MET A 86 -0.29 -12.71 5.15
CA MET A 86 -0.46 -11.68 4.13
C MET A 86 0.41 -10.43 4.37
N CYS A 87 0.53 -9.96 5.61
CA CYS A 87 1.35 -8.79 5.91
C CYS A 87 2.85 -9.03 5.71
N PRO A 88 3.47 -10.14 6.18
CA PRO A 88 4.83 -10.51 5.83
C PRO A 88 5.08 -10.56 4.33
N PHE A 89 4.14 -11.13 3.57
CA PHE A 89 4.26 -11.22 2.12
C PHE A 89 4.33 -9.83 1.46
N GLN A 90 3.57 -8.86 1.94
CA GLN A 90 3.64 -7.47 1.46
C GLN A 90 4.98 -6.81 1.83
N CYS A 91 5.51 -7.07 3.04
CA CYS A 91 6.85 -6.63 3.41
C CYS A 91 7.89 -7.17 2.42
N TRP A 92 7.79 -8.45 2.06
CA TRP A 92 8.71 -9.11 1.12
C TRP A 92 8.63 -8.51 -0.29
N ILE A 93 7.43 -8.18 -0.80
CA ILE A 93 7.27 -7.48 -2.08
C ILE A 93 8.00 -6.13 -2.06
N SER A 94 7.88 -5.38 -0.96
CA SER A 94 8.55 -4.08 -0.82
C SER A 94 10.07 -4.24 -0.77
N MET A 95 10.59 -5.20 0.00
CA MET A 95 12.02 -5.49 0.11
C MET A 95 12.61 -6.00 -1.21
N ASN A 96 11.90 -6.92 -1.89
CA ASN A 96 12.29 -7.43 -3.22
C ASN A 96 12.35 -6.29 -4.25
N GLY A 97 11.38 -5.39 -4.23
CA GLY A 97 11.38 -4.23 -5.13
C GLY A 97 12.56 -3.29 -4.93
N ILE A 98 13.00 -3.07 -3.68
CA ILE A 98 14.23 -2.30 -3.40
C ILE A 98 15.44 -3.01 -4.02
N GLN A 99 15.60 -4.30 -3.80
CA GLN A 99 16.71 -5.06 -4.38
C GLN A 99 16.68 -5.02 -5.91
N THR A 100 15.49 -5.22 -6.51
CA THR A 100 15.32 -5.25 -7.97
C THR A 100 15.67 -3.92 -8.61
N VAL A 101 15.25 -2.78 -8.05
CA VAL A 101 15.53 -1.48 -8.66
C VAL A 101 17.01 -1.08 -8.57
N PHE A 102 17.73 -1.57 -7.56
CA PHE A 102 19.18 -1.36 -7.47
C PHE A 102 19.97 -2.22 -8.44
N ALA A 103 19.43 -3.34 -8.91
CA ALA A 103 20.05 -4.16 -9.95
C ALA A 103 20.27 -3.38 -11.28
N ASP A 104 19.40 -2.38 -11.55
CA ASP A 104 19.52 -1.50 -12.72
C ASP A 104 20.54 -0.36 -12.53
N THR A 105 21.21 -0.29 -11.39
CA THR A 105 22.16 0.77 -11.04
C THR A 105 23.60 0.24 -11.00
N VAL A 106 24.56 1.15 -11.04
CA VAL A 106 25.98 0.84 -10.84
C VAL A 106 26.30 0.28 -9.45
N LEU A 107 25.38 0.43 -8.47
CA LEU A 107 25.53 -0.06 -7.11
C LEU A 107 25.19 -1.55 -6.97
N GLY A 108 24.40 -2.08 -7.89
CA GLY A 108 24.04 -3.49 -7.95
C GLY A 108 23.01 -3.95 -6.90
N PRO A 109 22.51 -5.19 -7.06
CA PRO A 109 21.43 -5.74 -6.22
C PRO A 109 21.84 -5.99 -4.76
N ASP A 110 23.13 -6.20 -4.46
CA ASP A 110 23.61 -6.44 -3.10
C ASP A 110 23.47 -5.19 -2.22
N VAL A 111 23.74 -4.00 -2.79
CA VAL A 111 23.47 -2.74 -2.09
C VAL A 111 21.98 -2.58 -1.82
N GLY A 112 21.13 -2.88 -2.80
CA GLY A 112 19.67 -2.88 -2.63
C GLY A 112 19.20 -3.83 -1.53
N LYS A 113 19.78 -5.03 -1.46
CA LYS A 113 19.53 -6.02 -0.40
C LYS A 113 19.88 -5.46 0.98
N LEU A 114 21.03 -4.84 1.11
CA LEU A 114 21.51 -4.24 2.36
C LEU A 114 20.59 -3.10 2.82
N ILE A 115 20.18 -2.23 1.89
CA ILE A 115 19.26 -1.12 2.13
C ILE A 115 17.90 -1.65 2.58
N ALA A 116 17.33 -2.66 1.88
CA ALA A 116 16.07 -3.26 2.24
C ALA A 116 16.08 -3.83 3.67
N LEU A 117 17.14 -4.56 4.02
CA LEU A 117 17.30 -5.12 5.35
C LEU A 117 17.49 -4.03 6.42
N ALA A 118 18.30 -3.01 6.14
CA ALA A 118 18.52 -1.90 7.06
C ALA A 118 17.21 -1.17 7.40
N PHE A 119 16.37 -0.87 6.41
CA PHE A 119 15.06 -0.26 6.65
C PHE A 119 14.10 -1.20 7.39
N ALA A 120 14.07 -2.49 7.07
CA ALA A 120 13.24 -3.45 7.79
C ALA A 120 13.60 -3.49 9.28
N VAL A 121 14.88 -3.56 9.62
CA VAL A 121 15.37 -3.55 11.02
C VAL A 121 15.09 -2.20 11.69
N PHE A 122 15.35 -1.10 11.00
CA PHE A 122 15.09 0.24 11.51
C PHE A 122 13.63 0.44 11.92
N PHE A 123 12.67 0.01 11.09
CA PHE A 123 11.25 0.12 11.41
C PHE A 123 10.81 -0.85 12.51
N ILE A 124 11.37 -2.06 12.58
CA ILE A 124 11.12 -2.95 13.71
C ILE A 124 11.44 -2.24 15.04
N ILE A 125 12.57 -1.52 15.11
CA ILE A 125 12.97 -0.78 16.31
C ILE A 125 12.06 0.42 16.57
N ILE A 126 11.77 1.22 15.53
CA ILE A 126 10.96 2.45 15.67
C ILE A 126 9.51 2.13 16.02
N LEU A 127 8.88 1.23 15.29
CA LEU A 127 7.46 0.91 15.49
C LEU A 127 7.22 0.26 16.85
N PHE A 128 8.16 -0.55 17.33
CA PHE A 128 8.12 -1.10 18.67
C PHE A 128 8.02 -0.01 19.76
N LYS A 129 8.60 1.17 19.50
CA LYS A 129 8.68 2.27 20.47
C LYS A 129 7.54 3.29 20.35
N TYR A 130 7.01 3.55 19.15
CA TYR A 130 6.31 4.82 18.88
C TYR A 130 4.89 4.74 18.28
N GLY A 131 4.44 3.59 17.76
CA GLY A 131 3.05 3.36 17.35
C GLY A 131 2.55 4.14 16.11
N MET A 132 1.23 4.21 15.92
CA MET A 132 0.53 4.67 14.71
C MET A 132 0.82 6.13 14.31
N ILE A 133 0.82 7.06 15.25
CA ILE A 133 0.97 8.52 14.92
C ILE A 133 2.29 8.80 14.23
N ARG A 134 3.35 8.07 14.58
CA ARG A 134 4.64 8.23 13.90
C ARG A 134 4.64 7.61 12.52
N ASN A 135 3.92 6.50 12.32
CA ASN A 135 3.76 5.93 10.99
C ASN A 135 3.11 6.96 10.05
N VAL A 136 2.00 7.58 10.47
CA VAL A 136 1.34 8.64 9.68
C VAL A 136 2.27 9.81 9.38
N LEU A 137 3.09 10.24 10.36
CA LEU A 137 4.02 11.35 10.16
C LEU A 137 5.17 11.01 9.21
N THR A 138 5.76 9.79 9.37
CA THR A 138 6.82 9.32 8.48
C THR A 138 6.31 9.14 7.05
N ASP A 139 5.11 8.61 6.88
CA ASP A 139 4.47 8.47 5.58
C ASP A 139 4.26 9.82 4.90
N HIS A 140 3.80 10.83 5.65
CA HIS A 140 3.60 12.18 5.10
C HIS A 140 4.90 12.78 4.56
N ILE A 141 6.00 12.70 5.35
CA ILE A 141 7.31 13.21 4.94
C ILE A 141 7.84 12.42 3.73
N SER A 142 7.76 11.09 3.78
CA SER A 142 8.22 10.23 2.69
C SER A 142 7.45 10.51 1.40
N TRP A 143 6.14 10.69 1.48
CA TRP A 143 5.31 10.92 0.28
C TRP A 143 5.46 12.32 -0.29
N ALA A 144 5.71 13.33 0.51
CA ALA A 144 6.12 14.63 -0.01
C ALA A 144 7.42 14.52 -0.83
N ALA A 145 8.40 13.76 -0.34
CA ALA A 145 9.63 13.48 -1.07
C ALA A 145 9.37 12.62 -2.33
N VAL A 146 8.49 11.60 -2.24
CA VAL A 146 8.10 10.76 -3.39
C VAL A 146 7.51 11.62 -4.52
N TYR A 147 6.58 12.54 -4.21
CA TYR A 147 6.00 13.43 -5.22
C TYR A 147 7.03 14.38 -5.84
N ALA A 148 7.91 14.96 -5.04
CA ALA A 148 8.98 15.82 -5.55
C ALA A 148 9.93 15.05 -6.47
N LEU A 149 10.33 13.84 -6.07
CA LEU A 149 11.23 13.00 -6.85
C LEU A 149 10.58 12.44 -8.12
N ILE A 150 9.33 11.97 -8.06
CA ILE A 150 8.69 11.41 -9.26
C ILE A 150 8.41 12.51 -10.29
N PHE A 151 8.00 13.69 -9.85
CA PHE A 151 7.83 14.85 -10.73
C PHE A 151 9.17 15.24 -11.37
N GLY A 152 10.22 15.43 -10.56
CA GLY A 152 11.55 15.77 -11.04
C GLY A 152 12.11 14.71 -11.99
N LEU A 153 12.02 13.43 -11.64
CA LEU A 153 12.47 12.33 -12.49
C LEU A 153 11.72 12.31 -13.83
N THR A 154 10.39 12.48 -13.79
CA THR A 154 9.56 12.51 -15.01
C THR A 154 9.99 13.65 -15.94
N VAL A 155 10.11 14.88 -15.40
CA VAL A 155 10.50 16.04 -16.20
C VAL A 155 11.89 15.84 -16.77
N VAL A 156 12.88 15.49 -15.95
CA VAL A 156 14.26 15.30 -16.40
C VAL A 156 14.34 14.17 -17.43
N ALA A 157 13.69 13.03 -17.17
CA ALA A 157 13.72 11.89 -18.09
C ALA A 157 13.10 12.22 -19.43
N LEU A 158 11.96 12.90 -19.47
CA LEU A 158 11.32 13.31 -20.72
C LEU A 158 12.14 14.36 -21.48
N CYS A 159 12.69 15.36 -20.80
CA CYS A 159 13.52 16.39 -21.42
C CYS A 159 14.84 15.83 -22.00
N THR A 160 15.44 14.84 -21.32
CA THR A 160 16.73 14.25 -21.77
C THR A 160 16.56 13.12 -22.78
N SER A 161 15.36 12.63 -23.01
CA SER A 161 15.08 11.60 -24.03
C SER A 161 15.29 12.07 -25.48
N HIS A 162 15.35 13.39 -25.71
CA HIS A 162 15.61 14.00 -27.03
C HIS A 162 14.79 13.39 -28.18
N GLY A 163 13.52 13.06 -27.92
CA GLY A 163 12.63 12.42 -28.89
C GLY A 163 12.72 10.89 -28.98
N ASN A 164 13.67 10.27 -28.28
CA ASN A 164 13.76 8.81 -28.16
C ASN A 164 12.83 8.30 -27.06
N TYR A 165 11.54 8.35 -27.29
CA TYR A 165 10.55 7.85 -26.35
C TYR A 165 10.24 6.37 -26.59
N VAL A 166 9.89 5.67 -25.51
CA VAL A 166 9.35 4.31 -25.61
C VAL A 166 8.00 4.38 -26.34
N ASN A 167 7.89 3.68 -27.43
CA ASN A 167 6.63 3.61 -28.18
C ASN A 167 5.67 2.64 -27.48
N LEU A 168 4.68 3.19 -26.78
CA LEU A 168 3.67 2.40 -26.09
C LEU A 168 2.55 2.02 -27.06
N SER A 169 2.24 0.72 -27.14
CA SER A 169 1.06 0.26 -27.84
C SER A 169 -0.22 0.71 -27.13
N LEU A 170 -1.33 0.84 -27.89
CA LEU A 170 -2.63 1.04 -27.26
C LEU A 170 -3.02 -0.12 -26.34
N GLY A 171 -2.57 -1.35 -26.67
CA GLY A 171 -2.78 -2.55 -25.86
C GLY A 171 -4.22 -3.06 -25.88
N ALA A 172 -4.92 -2.94 -27.02
CA ALA A 172 -6.31 -3.39 -27.16
C ALA A 172 -6.47 -4.87 -26.80
N ASP A 173 -5.54 -5.71 -27.19
CA ASP A 173 -5.54 -7.16 -26.89
C ASP A 173 -5.31 -7.44 -25.40
N GLY A 174 -4.71 -6.51 -24.66
CA GLY A 174 -4.44 -6.59 -23.23
C GLY A 174 -5.58 -6.09 -22.33
N VAL A 175 -6.68 -5.58 -22.89
CA VAL A 175 -7.79 -5.00 -22.09
C VAL A 175 -8.38 -6.01 -21.10
N GLY A 176 -8.51 -7.28 -21.49
CA GLY A 176 -8.98 -8.36 -20.61
C GLY A 176 -8.06 -8.54 -19.39
N LEU A 177 -6.74 -8.45 -19.57
CA LEU A 177 -5.76 -8.46 -18.48
C LEU A 177 -5.91 -7.23 -17.59
N GLY A 178 -6.12 -6.04 -18.16
CA GLY A 178 -6.36 -4.81 -17.45
C GLY A 178 -7.61 -4.88 -16.56
N ILE A 179 -8.73 -5.37 -17.09
CA ILE A 179 -9.98 -5.58 -16.33
C ILE A 179 -9.74 -6.57 -15.18
N LYS A 180 -9.12 -7.72 -15.46
CA LYS A 180 -8.77 -8.71 -14.44
C LYS A 180 -7.97 -8.06 -13.32
N ASN A 181 -6.91 -7.32 -13.62
CA ASN A 181 -6.06 -6.67 -12.64
C ASN A 181 -6.80 -5.58 -11.88
N CYS A 182 -7.68 -4.80 -12.52
CA CYS A 182 -8.55 -3.84 -11.86
C CYS A 182 -9.41 -4.52 -10.78
N LEU A 183 -10.10 -5.60 -11.15
CA LEU A 183 -10.97 -6.34 -10.24
C LEU A 183 -10.20 -7.01 -9.09
N LEU A 184 -8.99 -7.52 -9.35
CA LEU A 184 -8.12 -8.11 -8.33
C LEU A 184 -7.62 -7.08 -7.30
N LEU A 185 -7.51 -5.81 -7.67
CA LEU A 185 -6.99 -4.76 -6.82
C LEU A 185 -8.02 -4.19 -5.86
N ILE A 186 -9.25 -3.98 -6.31
CA ILE A 186 -10.32 -3.30 -5.54
C ILE A 186 -10.51 -3.89 -4.13
N PRO A 187 -10.62 -5.22 -3.92
CA PRO A 187 -10.79 -5.78 -2.60
C PRO A 187 -9.51 -5.75 -1.75
N GLY A 188 -8.38 -5.45 -2.36
CA GLY A 188 -7.08 -5.53 -1.69
C GLY A 188 -6.96 -4.73 -0.41
N ALA A 189 -7.52 -3.52 -0.36
CA ALA A 189 -7.47 -2.64 0.80
C ALA A 189 -8.15 -3.23 2.06
N PHE A 190 -9.09 -4.16 1.90
CA PHE A 190 -9.76 -4.83 3.01
C PHE A 190 -8.83 -5.78 3.79
N LEU A 191 -7.69 -6.15 3.26
CA LEU A 191 -6.72 -7.01 3.95
C LEU A 191 -5.64 -6.24 4.71
N TYR A 192 -5.81 -4.94 4.90
CA TYR A 192 -4.87 -4.11 5.65
C TYR A 192 -5.37 -3.83 7.07
N PRO A 193 -4.85 -4.49 8.11
CA PRO A 193 -5.23 -4.24 9.50
C PRO A 193 -5.07 -2.76 9.88
N TYR A 194 -4.04 -2.11 9.38
CA TYR A 194 -3.79 -0.68 9.56
C TYR A 194 -4.96 0.19 9.10
N TYR A 195 -5.62 -0.15 7.98
CA TYR A 195 -6.77 0.61 7.49
C TYR A 195 -8.00 0.46 8.38
N PHE A 196 -8.22 -0.70 8.98
CA PHE A 196 -9.28 -0.87 9.97
C PHE A 196 -8.98 -0.08 11.25
N GLU A 197 -7.72 0.03 11.66
CA GLU A 197 -7.35 0.87 12.78
C GLU A 197 -7.57 2.36 12.48
N LEU A 198 -7.22 2.81 11.27
CA LEU A 198 -7.53 4.17 10.82
C LEU A 198 -9.03 4.47 10.81
N LEU A 199 -9.89 3.51 10.41
CA LEU A 199 -11.35 3.70 10.47
C LEU A 199 -11.86 3.88 11.90
N ASP A 200 -11.20 3.27 12.89
CA ASP A 200 -11.54 3.39 14.31
C ASP A 200 -10.96 4.63 14.97
N TYR A 201 -9.98 5.25 14.32
CA TYR A 201 -9.37 6.44 14.84
C TYR A 201 -10.36 7.60 14.84
N ASN A 202 -10.65 8.08 16.06
CA ASN A 202 -11.67 9.09 16.29
C ASN A 202 -11.08 10.23 17.14
N ASP A 203 -10.22 11.02 16.50
CA ASP A 203 -9.75 12.26 17.13
C ASP A 203 -10.86 13.32 17.06
N LYS A 204 -11.19 13.92 18.20
CA LYS A 204 -12.22 14.94 18.32
C LYS A 204 -11.61 16.27 18.73
N ASN A 205 -12.21 17.35 18.25
CA ASN A 205 -11.94 18.68 18.73
C ASN A 205 -12.51 18.86 20.15
N GLU A 206 -12.17 19.96 20.84
CA GLU A 206 -12.70 20.31 22.16
C GLU A 206 -14.23 20.46 22.16
N ASP A 207 -14.81 20.85 21.02
CA ASP A 207 -16.28 20.95 20.80
C ASP A 207 -16.94 19.60 20.47
N GLY A 208 -16.19 18.49 20.47
CA GLY A 208 -16.67 17.15 20.15
C GLY A 208 -16.79 16.84 18.67
N THR A 209 -16.52 17.80 17.78
CA THR A 209 -16.50 17.55 16.34
C THR A 209 -15.32 16.68 15.93
N LYS A 210 -15.48 15.86 14.88
CA LYS A 210 -14.40 15.02 14.37
C LYS A 210 -13.33 15.86 13.69
N LYS A 211 -12.10 15.83 14.20
CA LYS A 211 -10.93 16.48 13.56
C LYS A 211 -10.62 15.85 12.21
N ILE A 212 -10.89 14.54 12.05
CA ILE A 212 -10.52 13.77 10.87
C ILE A 212 -11.78 13.23 10.22
N ARG A 213 -11.95 13.58 8.93
CA ARG A 213 -12.98 12.99 8.08
C ARG A 213 -12.39 11.75 7.41
N ILE A 214 -12.37 10.61 8.13
CA ILE A 214 -11.62 9.43 7.69
C ILE A 214 -12.09 8.89 6.33
N ARG A 215 -13.37 8.94 6.00
CA ARG A 215 -13.87 8.59 4.66
C ARG A 215 -13.26 9.49 3.59
N THR A 216 -13.23 10.80 3.84
CA THR A 216 -12.59 11.78 2.93
C THR A 216 -11.10 11.52 2.82
N ALA A 217 -10.43 11.08 3.90
CA ALA A 217 -9.03 10.69 3.86
C ALA A 217 -8.79 9.46 2.96
N PHE A 218 -9.67 8.46 2.97
CA PHE A 218 -9.56 7.30 2.08
C PHE A 218 -9.81 7.67 0.61
N ILE A 219 -10.79 8.53 0.33
CA ILE A 219 -11.03 9.05 -1.02
C ILE A 219 -9.81 9.85 -1.49
N GLY A 220 -9.32 10.78 -0.66
CA GLY A 220 -8.12 11.55 -0.95
C GLY A 220 -6.88 10.69 -1.14
N GLY A 221 -6.71 9.65 -0.33
CA GLY A 221 -5.60 8.69 -0.45
C GLY A 221 -5.62 7.93 -1.77
N GLY A 222 -6.80 7.46 -2.19
CA GLY A 222 -6.96 6.83 -3.51
C GLY A 222 -6.65 7.79 -4.65
N LEU A 223 -7.15 9.03 -4.59
CA LEU A 223 -6.89 10.05 -5.62
C LEU A 223 -5.41 10.46 -5.67
N LEU A 224 -4.77 10.66 -4.51
CA LEU A 224 -3.33 10.92 -4.44
C LEU A 224 -2.55 9.77 -5.07
N PHE A 225 -2.91 8.52 -4.75
CA PHE A 225 -2.24 7.38 -5.37
C PHE A 225 -2.46 7.31 -6.89
N GLY A 226 -3.69 7.60 -7.38
CA GLY A 226 -3.97 7.70 -8.81
C GLY A 226 -3.12 8.77 -9.50
N PHE A 227 -2.93 9.92 -8.85
CA PHE A 227 -2.05 10.98 -9.33
C PHE A 227 -0.58 10.54 -9.41
N TYR A 228 -0.09 9.82 -8.38
CA TYR A 228 1.23 9.19 -8.43
C TYR A 228 1.35 8.24 -9.64
N LEU A 229 0.34 7.41 -9.91
CA LEU A 229 0.37 6.49 -11.06
C LEU A 229 0.37 7.20 -12.41
N ALA A 230 -0.23 8.40 -12.50
CA ALA A 230 -0.13 9.23 -13.71
C ALA A 230 1.34 9.62 -13.99
N PHE A 231 2.12 9.97 -12.96
CA PHE A 231 3.57 10.20 -13.15
C PHE A 231 4.33 8.90 -13.45
N VAL A 232 3.96 7.77 -12.87
CA VAL A 232 4.56 6.47 -13.23
C VAL A 232 4.34 6.19 -14.72
N PHE A 233 3.15 6.47 -15.25
CA PHE A 233 2.87 6.35 -16.68
C PHE A 233 3.74 7.26 -17.52
N LEU A 234 3.80 8.56 -17.21
CA LEU A 234 4.65 9.51 -17.94
C LEU A 234 6.13 9.12 -17.86
N THR A 235 6.57 8.63 -16.72
CA THR A 235 7.94 8.15 -16.53
C THR A 235 8.25 6.91 -17.37
N SER A 236 7.25 6.07 -17.66
CA SER A 236 7.41 4.87 -18.50
C SER A 236 7.67 5.17 -19.99
N LEU A 237 7.43 6.41 -20.42
CA LEU A 237 7.74 6.87 -21.78
C LEU A 237 9.24 7.13 -21.99
N ALA A 238 10.00 7.30 -20.92
CA ALA A 238 11.39 7.67 -20.99
C ALA A 238 12.35 6.47 -20.95
N VAL A 239 13.49 6.61 -21.61
CA VAL A 239 14.64 5.71 -21.46
C VAL A 239 15.60 6.30 -20.43
N PHE A 240 15.90 5.56 -19.38
CA PHE A 240 16.72 6.05 -18.26
C PHE A 240 18.22 5.90 -18.54
N ASN A 241 18.95 6.96 -18.26
CA ASN A 241 20.41 6.91 -18.16
C ASN A 241 20.86 6.41 -16.75
N PRO A 242 22.16 6.11 -16.54
CA PRO A 242 22.66 5.60 -15.25
C PRO A 242 22.33 6.48 -14.04
N VAL A 243 22.36 7.81 -14.18
CA VAL A 243 22.05 8.76 -13.09
C VAL A 243 20.56 8.71 -12.76
N GLN A 244 19.72 8.69 -13.79
CA GLN A 244 18.26 8.56 -13.62
C GLN A 244 17.87 7.22 -13.00
N ASN A 245 18.60 6.14 -13.27
CA ASN A 245 18.40 4.85 -12.60
C ASN A 245 18.70 4.92 -11.10
N ILE A 246 19.69 5.70 -10.66
CA ILE A 246 19.93 5.94 -9.23
C ILE A 246 18.77 6.73 -8.61
N ILE A 247 18.28 7.79 -9.26
CA ILE A 247 17.13 8.58 -8.78
C ILE A 247 15.88 7.69 -8.70
N LYS A 248 15.65 6.85 -9.72
CA LYS A 248 14.59 5.84 -9.74
C LYS A 248 14.70 4.89 -8.54
N ALA A 249 15.92 4.41 -8.23
CA ALA A 249 16.14 3.51 -7.11
C ALA A 249 15.83 4.19 -5.76
N ILE A 250 16.20 5.46 -5.58
CA ILE A 250 15.87 6.24 -4.39
C ILE A 250 14.35 6.42 -4.28
N LEU A 251 13.67 6.80 -5.36
CA LEU A 251 12.22 6.96 -5.41
C LEU A 251 11.49 5.67 -5.01
N VAL A 252 11.82 4.55 -5.66
CA VAL A 252 11.20 3.24 -5.38
C VAL A 252 11.48 2.80 -3.94
N THR A 253 12.68 3.10 -3.42
CA THR A 253 13.02 2.83 -2.02
C THR A 253 12.12 3.61 -1.07
N LEU A 254 11.88 4.90 -1.29
CA LEU A 254 11.00 5.72 -0.45
C LEU A 254 9.55 5.21 -0.48
N VAL A 255 9.05 4.82 -1.65
CA VAL A 255 7.72 4.20 -1.78
C VAL A 255 7.67 2.87 -1.03
N ALA A 256 8.65 2.00 -1.20
CA ALA A 256 8.73 0.70 -0.55
C ALA A 256 8.84 0.81 0.97
N VAL A 257 9.61 1.75 1.45
CA VAL A 257 9.86 2.00 2.88
C VAL A 257 8.58 2.41 3.61
N SER A 258 7.75 3.27 3.02
CA SER A 258 6.46 3.68 3.60
C SER A 258 5.52 2.49 3.74
N SER A 259 5.37 1.66 2.70
CA SER A 259 4.54 0.47 2.77
C SER A 259 5.10 -0.59 3.73
N LEU A 260 6.42 -0.79 3.74
CA LEU A 260 7.09 -1.71 4.65
C LEU A 260 6.79 -1.37 6.11
N SER A 261 6.92 -0.08 6.50
CA SER A 261 6.62 0.38 7.86
C SER A 261 5.17 0.10 8.25
N SER A 262 4.21 0.37 7.36
CA SER A 262 2.78 0.16 7.58
C SER A 262 2.41 -1.32 7.72
N PHE A 263 3.07 -2.22 6.96
CA PHE A 263 2.83 -3.66 7.10
C PHE A 263 3.49 -4.25 8.34
N GLN A 264 4.67 -3.81 8.71
CA GLN A 264 5.30 -4.18 9.97
C GLN A 264 4.46 -3.71 11.16
N TYR A 265 3.90 -2.50 11.09
CA TYR A 265 2.95 -2.02 12.10
C TYR A 265 1.66 -2.87 12.11
N SER A 266 1.14 -3.25 10.95
CA SER A 266 -0.02 -4.15 10.84
C SER A 266 0.21 -5.49 11.54
N ILE A 267 1.41 -6.05 11.47
CA ILE A 267 1.81 -7.26 12.21
C ILE A 267 1.74 -7.02 13.72
N TYR A 268 2.20 -5.86 14.20
CA TYR A 268 2.11 -5.51 15.61
C TYR A 268 0.70 -5.41 16.14
N ILE A 269 -0.18 -4.67 15.45
CA ILE A 269 -1.57 -4.49 15.91
C ILE A 269 -2.38 -5.78 15.85
N THR A 270 -2.02 -6.68 14.92
CA THR A 270 -2.69 -7.96 14.76
C THR A 270 -2.31 -8.98 15.84
N PHE A 271 -1.02 -9.07 16.18
CA PHE A 271 -0.48 -10.13 17.06
C PHE A 271 -0.05 -9.62 18.43
N GLY A 272 -0.07 -8.32 18.64
CA GLY A 272 0.45 -7.69 19.86
C GLY A 272 1.98 -7.60 19.87
N ARG A 273 2.50 -6.94 20.91
CA ARG A 273 3.90 -6.49 20.95
C ARG A 273 4.94 -7.60 20.85
N LYS A 274 4.80 -8.67 21.64
CA LYS A 274 5.82 -9.74 21.71
C LYS A 274 5.83 -10.61 20.46
N LEU A 275 4.66 -11.16 20.11
CA LEU A 275 4.55 -12.04 18.94
C LEU A 275 4.76 -11.25 17.64
N GLY A 276 4.24 -10.02 17.57
CA GLY A 276 4.43 -9.12 16.43
C GLY A 276 5.90 -8.76 16.20
N LEU A 277 6.69 -8.58 17.26
CA LEU A 277 8.14 -8.40 17.15
C LEU A 277 8.81 -9.64 16.54
N GLY A 278 8.55 -10.82 17.10
CA GLY A 278 9.11 -12.07 16.59
C GLY A 278 8.76 -12.31 15.11
N LEU A 279 7.50 -12.07 14.73
CA LEU A 279 7.06 -12.21 13.33
C LEU A 279 7.71 -11.18 12.40
N ASN A 280 7.92 -9.94 12.84
CA ASN A 280 8.64 -8.94 12.05
C ASN A 280 10.11 -9.30 11.85
N ILE A 281 10.79 -9.82 12.87
CA ILE A 281 12.17 -10.32 12.75
C ILE A 281 12.23 -11.50 11.77
N LEU A 282 11.33 -12.45 11.91
CA LEU A 282 11.22 -13.60 11.01
C LEU A 282 10.95 -13.16 9.57
N THR A 283 10.05 -12.19 9.37
CA THR A 283 9.74 -11.59 8.07
C THR A 283 10.97 -10.97 7.44
N ALA A 284 11.73 -10.19 8.20
CA ALA A 284 12.98 -9.57 7.72
C ALA A 284 14.07 -10.61 7.43
N GLY A 285 14.07 -11.77 8.11
CA GLY A 285 15.05 -12.85 7.86
C GLY A 285 14.72 -13.71 6.63
N LEU A 286 13.43 -13.91 6.34
CA LEU A 286 12.98 -14.88 5.31
C LEU A 286 12.61 -14.23 3.96
N TRP A 287 12.75 -12.94 3.79
CA TRP A 287 12.25 -12.24 2.60
C TRP A 287 12.87 -12.70 1.27
N GLN A 288 14.09 -13.26 1.30
CA GLN A 288 14.77 -13.78 0.11
C GLN A 288 14.02 -14.96 -0.53
N LEU A 289 13.12 -15.63 0.19
CA LEU A 289 12.33 -16.75 -0.33
C LEU A 289 11.42 -16.36 -1.51
N LEU A 290 11.05 -15.06 -1.62
CA LEU A 290 10.21 -14.57 -2.73
C LEU A 290 10.99 -14.08 -3.95
N ILE A 291 12.29 -13.97 -3.88
CA ILE A 291 13.13 -13.47 -5.00
C ILE A 291 12.88 -14.25 -6.31
N PRO A 292 12.75 -15.60 -6.30
CA PRO A 292 12.52 -16.34 -7.54
C PRO A 292 11.21 -15.98 -8.27
N LEU A 293 10.21 -15.49 -7.54
CA LEU A 293 8.92 -15.08 -8.14
C LEU A 293 9.01 -13.70 -8.81
N GLY A 294 10.00 -12.89 -8.47
CA GLY A 294 10.04 -11.49 -8.85
C GLY A 294 8.91 -10.65 -8.26
N VAL A 295 8.96 -9.34 -8.46
CA VAL A 295 7.97 -8.39 -7.90
C VAL A 295 6.58 -8.60 -8.52
N MET A 296 6.49 -8.78 -9.83
CA MET A 296 5.21 -9.00 -10.53
C MET A 296 4.58 -10.34 -10.17
N GLY A 297 5.35 -11.42 -10.15
CA GLY A 297 4.84 -12.76 -9.80
C GLY A 297 4.34 -12.83 -8.36
N ALA A 298 5.11 -12.29 -7.42
CA ALA A 298 4.72 -12.19 -6.02
C ALA A 298 3.45 -11.34 -5.84
N TRP A 299 3.35 -10.19 -6.53
CA TRP A 299 2.15 -9.36 -6.52
C TRP A 299 0.93 -10.08 -7.09
N THR A 300 1.06 -10.76 -8.23
CA THR A 300 -0.05 -11.49 -8.89
C THR A 300 -0.57 -12.63 -8.01
N LEU A 301 0.31 -13.40 -7.40
CA LEU A 301 -0.06 -14.46 -6.45
C LEU A 301 -0.85 -13.88 -5.28
N MET A 302 -0.33 -12.83 -4.65
CA MET A 302 -0.96 -12.15 -3.54
C MET A 302 -2.34 -11.58 -3.94
N ALA A 303 -2.42 -10.90 -5.08
CA ALA A 303 -3.66 -10.30 -5.57
C ALA A 303 -4.76 -11.34 -5.79
N SER A 304 -4.40 -12.49 -6.34
CA SER A 304 -5.35 -13.57 -6.60
C SER A 304 -5.91 -14.17 -5.30
N ILE A 305 -5.04 -14.47 -4.33
CA ILE A 305 -5.45 -15.07 -3.05
C ILE A 305 -6.35 -14.12 -2.25
N ARG A 306 -6.01 -12.84 -2.18
CA ARG A 306 -6.75 -11.88 -1.34
C ARG A 306 -8.18 -11.64 -1.79
N VAL A 307 -8.51 -11.77 -3.08
CA VAL A 307 -9.90 -11.65 -3.57
C VAL A 307 -10.80 -12.68 -2.90
N TYR A 308 -10.37 -13.94 -2.87
CA TYR A 308 -11.14 -15.03 -2.23
C TYR A 308 -11.28 -14.82 -0.72
N ILE A 309 -10.21 -14.37 -0.06
CA ILE A 309 -10.23 -14.11 1.38
C ILE A 309 -11.22 -12.98 1.71
N VAL A 310 -11.19 -11.87 0.96
CA VAL A 310 -12.08 -10.74 1.20
C VAL A 310 -13.52 -11.09 0.89
N ALA A 311 -13.78 -11.81 -0.20
CA ALA A 311 -15.13 -12.29 -0.52
C ALA A 311 -15.68 -13.18 0.60
N ALA A 312 -14.90 -14.14 1.09
CA ALA A 312 -15.28 -15.00 2.21
C ALA A 312 -15.51 -14.19 3.50
N ALA A 313 -14.69 -13.20 3.80
CA ALA A 313 -14.85 -12.34 4.98
C ALA A 313 -16.13 -11.50 4.91
N ILE A 314 -16.45 -10.94 3.74
CA ILE A 314 -17.70 -10.18 3.53
C ILE A 314 -18.92 -11.09 3.70
N ILE A 315 -18.92 -12.28 3.09
CA ILE A 315 -20.00 -13.25 3.24
C ILE A 315 -20.17 -13.64 4.72
N ALA A 316 -19.07 -13.95 5.41
CA ALA A 316 -19.09 -14.29 6.83
C ALA A 316 -19.67 -13.16 7.69
N ALA A 317 -19.35 -11.90 7.38
CA ALA A 317 -19.87 -10.73 8.07
C ALA A 317 -21.39 -10.60 7.93
N PHE A 318 -21.91 -10.78 6.71
CA PHE A 318 -23.37 -10.76 6.48
C PHE A 318 -24.09 -11.94 7.16
N VAL A 319 -23.54 -13.15 7.06
CA VAL A 319 -24.09 -14.33 7.73
C VAL A 319 -24.14 -14.12 9.25
N TRP A 320 -23.05 -13.63 9.84
CA TRP A 320 -22.99 -13.33 11.27
C TRP A 320 -24.06 -12.30 11.67
N HIS A 321 -24.14 -11.19 10.95
CA HIS A 321 -25.15 -10.16 11.20
C HIS A 321 -26.58 -10.74 11.15
N PHE A 322 -26.87 -11.56 10.15
CA PHE A 322 -28.19 -12.17 9.98
C PHE A 322 -28.56 -13.15 11.11
N VAL A 323 -27.59 -13.97 11.53
CA VAL A 323 -27.76 -14.92 12.64
C VAL A 323 -28.03 -14.17 13.95
N GLU A 324 -27.27 -13.12 14.26
CA GLU A 324 -27.51 -12.30 15.46
C GLU A 324 -28.89 -11.64 15.43
N LYS A 325 -29.28 -11.08 14.30
CA LYS A 325 -30.61 -10.46 14.15
C LYS A 325 -31.73 -11.46 14.37
N ARG A 326 -31.59 -12.71 13.92
CA ARG A 326 -32.57 -13.80 14.19
C ARG A 326 -32.60 -14.17 15.66
N ARG A 327 -31.44 -14.31 16.32
CA ARG A 327 -31.37 -14.63 17.74
C ARG A 327 -32.02 -13.54 18.61
N ALA A 328 -31.75 -12.27 18.30
CA ALA A 328 -32.38 -11.15 19.01
C ALA A 328 -33.91 -11.14 18.87
N ARG A 329 -34.45 -11.42 17.68
CA ARG A 329 -35.91 -11.53 17.48
C ARG A 329 -36.50 -12.72 18.23
N GLY A 330 -35.85 -13.87 18.28
CA GLY A 330 -36.32 -15.03 19.04
C GLY A 330 -36.25 -14.86 20.56
N ALA A 331 -35.39 -13.97 21.07
CA ALA A 331 -35.32 -13.63 22.49
C ALA A 331 -36.40 -12.64 22.95
N VAL A 332 -36.92 -11.82 22.03
CA VAL A 332 -38.04 -10.86 22.31
C VAL A 332 -39.39 -11.56 22.29
N LEU A 333 -39.48 -12.74 21.67
CA LEU A 333 -40.72 -13.53 21.57
C LEU A 333 -40.87 -14.60 22.69
N LYS A 334 -39.89 -14.70 23.57
CA LYS A 334 -39.93 -15.48 24.82
C LYS A 334 -40.07 -14.55 26.02
#